data_189940837549c2366959e637d8259a35
#
_entry.id   189940837549c2366959e637d8259a35
#
_cell.length_a   1.000
_cell.length_b   1.000
_cell.length_c   1.000
_cell.angle_alpha   90.00
_cell.angle_beta   90.00
_cell.angle_gamma   90.00
#
_symmetry.space_group_name_H-M   'P 1'
#
loop_
_entity.id
_entity.type
_entity.pdbx_description
1 polymer ?
#
loop_
_entity_poly.entity_id
_entity_poly.type
_entity_poly.pdbx_seq_one_letter_code
_entity_poly.pdbx_strand_id
1 'polypeptide(L)'
;MKVLVTGGSGFIGSHVVDKLLDAGHEPVIFDLLPSTHHSPDEAPTIVGDLLDTGSLEDAMDGCGAVIHLAASADVGIVAEQPEEAERVNARGTLAVLEAARSTGIGRVIYGSTIWAYSDSGNGKGVIDEDTLLGLPKHLYTASKVAGEMYCTSYAELYDVPCTILRFGIPYGPRARPAAVIPIFVRKALAGDALTIAGDGLQGRRFVYVEDLAEGVVKALDHGADNRVYNLASDTTVTIRELAETVQGLVGDVEIVYTPGRNGDFDGAEISSSRAERELGWTASTPLREGVRRYMTWLSADTQPEPVAAPVPAPAAAAMPEPARVKRRRSFKPSLGWPSGIFGDGPTVGFACAIATLITYVIALRTRSLDDAQTHAVGLTTVVLTLGGLMLLQTASVRRFRMGVTWALWLVALYVGLMTLHWTKQKFELAVPGIHTLILSAFGVLIALAVAWGITRWRRESTAPDELL
;
A
#
# COMPACT_ATOMS: atom_id res chain seq x y z
N MET A 1 -0.49 14.64 -30.00
CA MET A 1 0.85 14.36 -29.42
C MET A 1 0.98 12.87 -29.14
N LYS A 2 2.21 12.37 -29.13
CA LYS A 2 2.48 10.98 -28.73
C LYS A 2 2.39 10.85 -27.20
N VAL A 3 1.67 9.84 -26.70
CA VAL A 3 1.40 9.63 -25.26
C VAL A 3 1.67 8.18 -24.89
N LEU A 4 2.57 7.95 -23.93
CA LEU A 4 2.80 6.61 -23.40
C LEU A 4 1.72 6.25 -22.37
N VAL A 5 1.11 5.07 -22.51
CA VAL A 5 0.12 4.54 -21.55
C VAL A 5 0.66 3.25 -20.94
N THR A 6 1.16 3.31 -19.71
CA THR A 6 1.54 2.09 -19.00
C THR A 6 0.28 1.41 -18.47
N GLY A 7 0.19 0.10 -18.60
CA GLY A 7 -1.05 -0.64 -18.31
C GLY A 7 -2.12 -0.45 -19.37
N GLY A 8 -1.74 -0.04 -20.59
CA GLY A 8 -2.64 0.25 -21.69
C GLY A 8 -3.38 -0.96 -22.27
N SER A 9 -2.87 -2.18 -22.04
CA SER A 9 -3.56 -3.43 -22.40
C SER A 9 -4.64 -3.83 -21.37
N GLY A 10 -4.67 -3.17 -20.20
CA GLY A 10 -5.61 -3.46 -19.12
C GLY A 10 -6.99 -2.82 -19.29
N PHE A 11 -7.85 -3.05 -18.29
CA PHE A 11 -9.25 -2.58 -18.30
C PHE A 11 -9.37 -1.07 -18.52
N ILE A 12 -8.85 -0.24 -17.60
CA ILE A 12 -8.94 1.22 -17.70
C ILE A 12 -8.07 1.72 -18.86
N GLY A 13 -6.85 1.19 -18.96
CA GLY A 13 -5.86 1.64 -19.94
C GLY A 13 -6.34 1.49 -21.38
N SER A 14 -7.02 0.40 -21.71
CA SER A 14 -7.54 0.20 -23.07
C SER A 14 -8.61 1.23 -23.47
N HIS A 15 -9.48 1.66 -22.53
CA HIS A 15 -10.43 2.74 -22.79
C HIS A 15 -9.77 4.12 -22.82
N VAL A 16 -8.69 4.32 -22.08
CA VAL A 16 -7.88 5.55 -22.17
C VAL A 16 -7.22 5.63 -23.56
N VAL A 17 -6.72 4.51 -24.08
CA VAL A 17 -6.19 4.44 -25.46
C VAL A 17 -7.27 4.79 -26.49
N ASP A 18 -8.50 4.23 -26.36
CA ASP A 18 -9.64 4.61 -27.22
C ASP A 18 -9.85 6.13 -27.20
N LYS A 19 -9.92 6.74 -26.01
CA LYS A 19 -10.17 8.18 -25.85
C LYS A 19 -9.02 9.06 -26.35
N LEU A 20 -7.78 8.58 -26.27
CA LEU A 20 -6.63 9.27 -26.85
C LEU A 20 -6.70 9.29 -28.37
N LEU A 21 -7.08 8.17 -29.00
CA LEU A 21 -7.31 8.08 -30.44
C LEU A 21 -8.45 9.00 -30.89
N ASP A 22 -9.58 8.97 -30.18
CA ASP A 22 -10.73 9.85 -30.44
C ASP A 22 -10.35 11.34 -30.37
N ALA A 23 -9.43 11.71 -29.47
CA ALA A 23 -8.90 13.07 -29.31
C ALA A 23 -7.79 13.44 -30.29
N GLY A 24 -7.40 12.53 -31.21
CA GLY A 24 -6.34 12.77 -32.19
C GLY A 24 -4.91 12.74 -31.61
N HIS A 25 -4.72 12.04 -30.48
CA HIS A 25 -3.40 11.72 -29.95
C HIS A 25 -2.85 10.43 -30.55
N GLU A 26 -1.57 10.19 -30.35
CA GLU A 26 -0.85 8.99 -30.82
C GLU A 26 -0.45 8.15 -29.56
N PRO A 27 -1.34 7.24 -29.10
CA PRO A 27 -1.02 6.43 -27.95
C PRO A 27 0.03 5.35 -28.28
N VAL A 28 0.95 5.13 -27.33
CA VAL A 28 1.86 3.98 -27.31
C VAL A 28 1.59 3.22 -26.02
N ILE A 29 1.32 1.93 -26.11
CA ILE A 29 1.04 1.08 -24.96
C ILE A 29 2.35 0.50 -24.44
N PHE A 30 2.56 0.55 -23.10
CA PHE A 30 3.60 -0.18 -22.39
C PHE A 30 2.95 -1.11 -21.37
N ASP A 31 3.09 -2.41 -21.56
CA ASP A 31 2.43 -3.40 -20.71
C ASP A 31 3.22 -4.71 -20.64
N LEU A 32 2.93 -5.58 -19.68
CA LEU A 32 3.48 -6.93 -19.61
C LEU A 32 2.97 -7.85 -20.74
N LEU A 33 1.80 -7.52 -21.31
CA LEU A 33 1.13 -8.30 -22.36
C LEU A 33 0.78 -7.39 -23.54
N PRO A 34 0.77 -7.93 -24.78
CA PRO A 34 0.29 -7.18 -25.94
C PRO A 34 -1.20 -6.82 -25.76
N SER A 35 -1.60 -5.69 -26.35
CA SER A 35 -3.02 -5.31 -26.36
C SER A 35 -3.84 -6.31 -27.17
N THR A 36 -4.99 -6.72 -26.65
CA THR A 36 -6.01 -7.48 -27.37
C THR A 36 -7.14 -6.60 -27.90
N HIS A 37 -7.08 -5.29 -27.60
CA HIS A 37 -8.12 -4.32 -27.91
C HIS A 37 -7.76 -3.37 -29.04
N HIS A 38 -6.46 -3.21 -29.32
CA HIS A 38 -5.95 -2.31 -30.37
C HIS A 38 -4.94 -3.04 -31.24
N SER A 39 -5.01 -2.80 -32.53
CA SER A 39 -3.99 -3.26 -33.47
C SER A 39 -2.69 -2.48 -33.33
N PRO A 40 -1.54 -3.02 -33.72
CA PRO A 40 -0.27 -2.28 -33.71
C PRO A 40 -0.27 -1.00 -34.56
N ASP A 41 -1.13 -0.91 -35.58
CA ASP A 41 -1.28 0.28 -36.42
C ASP A 41 -2.07 1.39 -35.74
N GLU A 42 -2.98 1.05 -34.81
CA GLU A 42 -3.78 2.01 -34.01
C GLU A 42 -3.00 2.49 -32.80
N ALA A 43 -2.46 1.53 -32.03
CA ALA A 43 -1.68 1.82 -30.82
C ALA A 43 -0.61 0.72 -30.61
N PRO A 44 0.64 0.98 -31.04
CA PRO A 44 1.70 0.00 -30.88
C PRO A 44 1.92 -0.35 -29.41
N THR A 45 2.07 -1.64 -29.11
CA THR A 45 2.36 -2.13 -27.76
C THR A 45 3.83 -2.51 -27.63
N ILE A 46 4.53 -1.88 -26.69
CA ILE A 46 5.85 -2.27 -26.24
C ILE A 46 5.66 -3.19 -25.04
N VAL A 47 6.04 -4.45 -25.19
CA VAL A 47 5.92 -5.42 -24.09
C VAL A 47 7.16 -5.31 -23.20
N GLY A 48 6.95 -4.96 -21.92
CA GLY A 48 8.04 -4.75 -20.98
C GLY A 48 7.59 -4.70 -19.52
N ASP A 49 8.54 -4.87 -18.60
CA ASP A 49 8.33 -4.70 -17.15
C ASP A 49 8.65 -3.25 -16.77
N LEU A 50 7.83 -2.63 -15.91
CA LEU A 50 8.07 -1.28 -15.37
C LEU A 50 9.45 -1.11 -14.71
N LEU A 51 10.03 -2.19 -14.21
CA LEU A 51 11.36 -2.15 -13.56
C LEU A 51 12.52 -2.28 -14.57
N ASP A 52 12.24 -2.50 -15.83
CA ASP A 52 13.23 -2.35 -16.90
C ASP A 52 13.25 -0.87 -17.34
N THR A 53 14.08 -0.10 -16.65
CA THR A 53 14.19 1.35 -16.88
C THR A 53 14.64 1.69 -18.31
N GLY A 54 15.50 0.87 -18.91
CA GLY A 54 15.93 1.05 -20.30
C GLY A 54 14.77 0.93 -21.28
N SER A 55 13.98 -0.12 -21.17
CA SER A 55 12.77 -0.30 -21.99
C SER A 55 11.73 0.81 -21.77
N LEU A 56 11.62 1.33 -20.55
CA LEU A 56 10.74 2.48 -20.25
C LEU A 56 11.23 3.76 -20.92
N GLU A 57 12.52 4.06 -20.83
CA GLU A 57 13.14 5.24 -21.45
C GLU A 57 13.00 5.18 -22.98
N ASP A 58 13.27 4.02 -23.58
CA ASP A 58 13.07 3.80 -25.02
C ASP A 58 11.58 3.99 -25.42
N ALA A 59 10.64 3.51 -24.59
CA ALA A 59 9.21 3.68 -24.85
C ALA A 59 8.74 5.14 -24.72
N MET A 60 9.41 5.93 -23.90
CA MET A 60 9.13 7.36 -23.69
C MET A 60 9.69 8.24 -24.81
N ASP A 61 10.57 7.73 -25.66
CA ASP A 61 11.20 8.53 -26.71
C ASP A 61 10.16 9.16 -27.66
N GLY A 62 10.27 10.48 -27.79
CA GLY A 62 9.34 11.29 -28.57
C GLY A 62 7.93 11.44 -27.97
N CYS A 63 7.65 10.92 -26.77
CA CYS A 63 6.38 11.13 -26.10
C CYS A 63 6.34 12.51 -25.42
N GLY A 64 5.18 13.18 -25.48
CA GLY A 64 4.96 14.44 -24.76
C GLY A 64 4.42 14.24 -23.33
N ALA A 65 3.83 13.08 -23.04
CA ALA A 65 3.25 12.75 -21.75
C ALA A 65 3.26 11.25 -21.48
N VAL A 66 3.20 10.90 -20.19
CA VAL A 66 2.98 9.51 -19.73
C VAL A 66 1.71 9.44 -18.90
N ILE A 67 0.83 8.48 -19.20
CA ILE A 67 -0.31 8.10 -18.38
C ILE A 67 0.02 6.77 -17.70
N HIS A 68 0.25 6.82 -16.38
CA HIS A 68 0.68 5.66 -15.61
C HIS A 68 -0.51 4.98 -14.92
N LEU A 69 -0.98 3.88 -15.52
CA LEU A 69 -2.12 3.08 -15.04
C LEU A 69 -1.73 1.65 -14.66
N ALA A 70 -0.53 1.21 -15.01
CA ALA A 70 -0.04 -0.13 -14.65
C ALA A 70 0.00 -0.29 -13.14
N ALA A 71 -0.70 -1.30 -12.63
CA ALA A 71 -0.75 -1.59 -11.20
C ALA A 71 -1.31 -3.00 -10.95
N SER A 72 -0.88 -3.64 -9.86
CA SER A 72 -1.61 -4.74 -9.25
C SER A 72 -2.79 -4.16 -8.46
N ALA A 73 -4.01 -4.25 -9.01
CA ALA A 73 -5.20 -3.56 -8.48
C ALA A 73 -6.19 -4.47 -7.75
N ASP A 74 -5.96 -5.79 -7.73
CA ASP A 74 -6.79 -6.72 -6.99
C ASP A 74 -6.37 -6.79 -5.53
N VAL A 75 -7.26 -6.33 -4.63
CA VAL A 75 -6.97 -6.26 -3.18
C VAL A 75 -6.67 -7.65 -2.60
N GLY A 76 -7.31 -8.72 -3.12
CA GLY A 76 -7.04 -10.09 -2.71
C GLY A 76 -5.64 -10.54 -3.12
N ILE A 77 -5.29 -10.34 -4.39
CA ILE A 77 -3.95 -10.67 -4.92
C ILE A 77 -2.87 -9.84 -4.21
N VAL A 78 -3.11 -8.56 -3.98
CA VAL A 78 -2.19 -7.68 -3.24
C VAL A 78 -1.97 -8.18 -1.81
N ALA A 79 -3.01 -8.69 -1.14
CA ALA A 79 -2.89 -9.25 0.21
C ALA A 79 -2.14 -10.59 0.23
N GLU A 80 -2.28 -11.41 -0.82
CA GLU A 80 -1.58 -12.69 -0.96
C GLU A 80 -0.12 -12.54 -1.42
N GLN A 81 0.17 -11.52 -2.23
CA GLN A 81 1.48 -11.27 -2.84
C GLN A 81 1.96 -9.82 -2.59
N PRO A 82 2.14 -9.41 -1.33
CA PRO A 82 2.42 -8.01 -0.98
C PRO A 82 3.76 -7.49 -1.51
N GLU A 83 4.78 -8.34 -1.60
CA GLU A 83 6.10 -7.96 -2.14
C GLU A 83 6.02 -7.67 -3.64
N GLU A 84 5.26 -8.47 -4.38
CA GLU A 84 5.03 -8.24 -5.81
C GLU A 84 4.16 -7.00 -6.06
N ALA A 85 3.14 -6.80 -5.23
CA ALA A 85 2.32 -5.60 -5.30
C ALA A 85 3.10 -4.31 -5.01
N GLU A 86 4.01 -4.33 -4.02
CA GLU A 86 4.93 -3.22 -3.75
C GLU A 86 5.85 -2.97 -4.95
N ARG A 87 6.43 -4.06 -5.50
CA ARG A 87 7.32 -4.01 -6.66
C ARG A 87 6.67 -3.31 -7.85
N VAL A 88 5.43 -3.67 -8.18
CA VAL A 88 4.70 -3.08 -9.31
C VAL A 88 4.18 -1.68 -8.97
N ASN A 89 3.44 -1.53 -7.85
CA ASN A 89 2.69 -0.31 -7.60
C ASN A 89 3.55 0.85 -7.08
N ALA A 90 4.47 0.58 -6.15
CA ALA A 90 5.28 1.65 -5.55
C ALA A 90 6.61 1.82 -6.31
N ARG A 91 7.38 0.74 -6.46
CA ARG A 91 8.67 0.79 -7.14
C ARG A 91 8.52 1.00 -8.64
N GLY A 92 7.50 0.41 -9.28
CA GLY A 92 7.17 0.66 -10.69
C GLY A 92 6.80 2.13 -10.93
N THR A 93 6.01 2.76 -10.03
CA THR A 93 5.72 4.20 -10.13
C THR A 93 7.00 5.04 -10.04
N LEU A 94 7.91 4.70 -9.10
CA LEU A 94 9.19 5.38 -9.00
C LEU A 94 10.03 5.22 -10.28
N ALA A 95 10.04 4.03 -10.89
CA ALA A 95 10.75 3.79 -12.14
C ALA A 95 10.17 4.61 -13.30
N VAL A 96 8.85 4.73 -13.41
CA VAL A 96 8.19 5.58 -14.42
C VAL A 96 8.56 7.06 -14.22
N LEU A 97 8.56 7.55 -12.99
CA LEU A 97 8.94 8.94 -12.68
C LEU A 97 10.41 9.20 -12.99
N GLU A 98 11.30 8.26 -12.69
CA GLU A 98 12.73 8.38 -12.99
C GLU A 98 12.99 8.35 -14.50
N ALA A 99 12.32 7.45 -15.26
CA ALA A 99 12.39 7.45 -16.71
C ALA A 99 11.82 8.74 -17.31
N ALA A 100 10.72 9.28 -16.78
CA ALA A 100 10.15 10.56 -17.21
C ALA A 100 11.13 11.73 -16.98
N ARG A 101 11.82 11.73 -15.83
CA ARG A 101 12.85 12.73 -15.51
C ARG A 101 14.04 12.62 -16.45
N SER A 102 14.56 11.41 -16.72
CA SER A 102 15.74 11.20 -17.56
C SER A 102 15.49 11.52 -19.01
N THR A 103 14.29 11.27 -19.53
CA THR A 103 13.89 11.55 -20.92
C THR A 103 13.34 12.95 -21.14
N GLY A 104 13.08 13.70 -20.07
CA GLY A 104 12.52 15.05 -20.15
C GLY A 104 11.04 15.08 -20.58
N ILE A 105 10.25 14.07 -20.20
CA ILE A 105 8.81 14.02 -20.45
C ILE A 105 8.12 15.26 -19.87
N GLY A 106 7.26 15.88 -20.67
CA GLY A 106 6.57 17.11 -20.29
C GLY A 106 5.59 16.96 -19.11
N ARG A 107 5.04 15.75 -18.88
CA ARG A 107 4.11 15.48 -17.76
C ARG A 107 3.85 14.01 -17.52
N VAL A 108 3.54 13.68 -16.25
CA VAL A 108 3.08 12.35 -15.82
C VAL A 108 1.67 12.47 -15.25
N ILE A 109 0.75 11.62 -15.71
CA ILE A 109 -0.59 11.47 -15.14
C ILE A 109 -0.63 10.14 -14.38
N TYR A 110 -0.87 10.20 -13.09
CA TYR A 110 -0.86 9.04 -12.20
C TYR A 110 -2.26 8.61 -11.80
N GLY A 111 -2.64 7.38 -12.13
CA GLY A 111 -3.90 6.77 -11.69
C GLY A 111 -3.81 6.30 -10.24
N SER A 112 -4.46 7.01 -9.32
CA SER A 112 -4.62 6.69 -7.91
C SER A 112 -6.05 6.19 -7.61
N THR A 113 -6.52 6.29 -6.38
CA THR A 113 -7.80 5.74 -5.93
C THR A 113 -8.44 6.61 -4.85
N ILE A 114 -9.78 6.71 -4.87
CA ILE A 114 -10.54 7.33 -3.77
C ILE A 114 -10.42 6.57 -2.45
N TRP A 115 -9.92 5.33 -2.46
CA TRP A 115 -9.66 4.56 -1.25
C TRP A 115 -8.54 5.18 -0.39
N ALA A 116 -7.77 6.11 -0.95
CA ALA A 116 -6.84 6.94 -0.19
C ALA A 116 -7.54 7.69 0.97
N TYR A 117 -8.84 7.93 0.85
CA TYR A 117 -9.66 8.59 1.88
C TYR A 117 -10.23 7.64 2.95
N SER A 118 -9.95 6.33 2.91
CA SER A 118 -10.61 5.30 3.75
C SER A 118 -10.63 5.58 5.25
N ASP A 119 -9.71 6.38 5.77
CA ASP A 119 -9.64 6.79 7.18
C ASP A 119 -9.61 8.32 7.34
N SER A 120 -9.95 9.06 6.29
CA SER A 120 -9.97 10.51 6.30
C SER A 120 -11.29 11.01 6.89
N GLY A 121 -11.26 11.45 8.12
CA GLY A 121 -12.41 12.00 8.81
C GLY A 121 -13.45 10.94 9.24
N ASN A 122 -14.01 11.09 10.42
CA ASN A 122 -14.99 10.18 11.03
C ASN A 122 -16.37 10.13 10.30
N GLY A 123 -16.37 10.01 8.96
CA GLY A 123 -17.61 9.88 8.15
C GLY A 123 -18.53 11.09 8.17
N LYS A 124 -18.08 12.28 8.58
CA LYS A 124 -18.86 13.50 8.64
C LYS A 124 -18.35 14.53 7.63
N GLY A 125 -19.16 14.81 6.61
CA GLY A 125 -18.91 15.84 5.63
C GLY A 125 -18.51 15.31 4.25
N VAL A 126 -18.46 16.25 3.29
CA VAL A 126 -18.00 15.98 1.92
C VAL A 126 -16.48 15.92 1.91
N ILE A 127 -15.92 14.86 1.38
CA ILE A 127 -14.48 14.68 1.17
C ILE A 127 -14.11 15.24 -0.20
N ASP A 128 -13.10 16.07 -0.24
CA ASP A 128 -12.52 16.63 -1.46
C ASP A 128 -11.00 16.35 -1.53
N GLU A 129 -10.34 16.89 -2.55
CA GLU A 129 -8.91 16.68 -2.78
C GLU A 129 -8.00 17.36 -1.75
N ASP A 130 -8.51 18.37 -1.01
CA ASP A 130 -7.79 19.07 0.06
C ASP A 130 -7.94 18.37 1.42
N THR A 131 -8.79 17.35 1.49
CA THR A 131 -8.97 16.53 2.69
C THR A 131 -7.70 15.73 2.99
N LEU A 132 -7.20 15.85 4.23
CA LEU A 132 -6.03 15.11 4.67
C LEU A 132 -6.27 13.60 4.59
N LEU A 133 -5.33 12.90 3.99
CA LEU A 133 -5.38 11.45 3.88
C LEU A 133 -5.13 10.81 5.24
N GLY A 134 -5.94 9.81 5.59
CA GLY A 134 -5.72 8.96 6.74
C GLY A 134 -4.61 7.92 6.49
N LEU A 135 -4.34 7.08 7.50
CA LEU A 135 -3.39 5.98 7.34
C LEU A 135 -4.07 4.81 6.62
N PRO A 136 -3.55 4.39 5.45
CA PRO A 136 -4.14 3.29 4.70
C PRO A 136 -4.12 1.97 5.47
N LYS A 137 -5.26 1.28 5.55
CA LYS A 137 -5.38 -0.06 6.17
C LYS A 137 -5.15 -1.21 5.19
N HIS A 138 -5.27 -0.94 3.88
CA HIS A 138 -5.06 -1.93 2.82
C HIS A 138 -3.72 -1.67 2.12
N LEU A 139 -2.97 -2.75 1.87
CA LEU A 139 -1.67 -2.67 1.18
C LEU A 139 -1.77 -2.05 -0.21
N TYR A 140 -2.86 -2.35 -0.95
CA TYR A 140 -3.14 -1.69 -2.22
C TYR A 140 -3.21 -0.17 -2.06
N THR A 141 -4.03 0.31 -1.13
CA THR A 141 -4.17 1.77 -0.88
C THR A 141 -2.85 2.37 -0.44
N ALA A 142 -2.11 1.70 0.44
CA ALA A 142 -0.78 2.15 0.88
C ALA A 142 0.19 2.31 -0.29
N SER A 143 0.22 1.35 -1.22
CA SER A 143 1.08 1.43 -2.41
C SER A 143 0.68 2.56 -3.37
N LYS A 144 -0.63 2.83 -3.52
CA LYS A 144 -1.12 3.94 -4.34
C LYS A 144 -0.80 5.30 -3.71
N VAL A 145 -0.99 5.45 -2.39
CA VAL A 145 -0.62 6.67 -1.66
C VAL A 145 0.90 6.92 -1.70
N ALA A 146 1.72 5.88 -1.61
CA ALA A 146 3.16 6.01 -1.81
C ALA A 146 3.50 6.58 -3.21
N GLY A 147 2.79 6.13 -4.25
CA GLY A 147 2.91 6.69 -5.61
C GLY A 147 2.53 8.17 -5.68
N GLU A 148 1.46 8.62 -4.99
CA GLU A 148 1.11 10.04 -4.91
C GLU A 148 2.22 10.87 -4.25
N MET A 149 2.82 10.35 -3.17
CA MET A 149 3.95 11.01 -2.50
C MET A 149 5.18 11.11 -3.42
N TYR A 150 5.47 10.09 -4.22
CA TYR A 150 6.54 10.13 -5.21
C TYR A 150 6.25 11.17 -6.30
N CYS A 151 5.05 11.21 -6.86
CA CYS A 151 4.63 12.21 -7.84
C CYS A 151 4.85 13.63 -7.32
N THR A 152 4.37 13.93 -6.10
CA THR A 152 4.57 15.23 -5.47
C THR A 152 6.06 15.57 -5.28
N SER A 153 6.85 14.59 -4.81
CA SER A 153 8.29 14.81 -4.60
C SER A 153 9.05 15.04 -5.90
N TYR A 154 8.69 14.34 -6.99
CA TYR A 154 9.33 14.54 -8.30
C TYR A 154 8.95 15.87 -8.93
N ALA A 155 7.72 16.33 -8.73
CA ALA A 155 7.30 17.66 -9.15
C ALA A 155 8.11 18.76 -8.44
N GLU A 156 8.28 18.66 -7.13
CA GLU A 156 8.98 19.67 -6.31
C GLU A 156 10.51 19.64 -6.49
N LEU A 157 11.12 18.44 -6.61
CA LEU A 157 12.58 18.30 -6.61
C LEU A 157 13.21 18.32 -8.01
N TYR A 158 12.46 17.86 -9.01
CA TYR A 158 13.00 17.60 -10.34
C TYR A 158 12.21 18.27 -11.47
N ASP A 159 11.23 19.12 -11.14
CA ASP A 159 10.37 19.81 -12.11
C ASP A 159 9.69 18.87 -13.12
N VAL A 160 9.29 17.66 -12.66
CA VAL A 160 8.48 16.71 -13.44
C VAL A 160 7.01 16.96 -13.10
N PRO A 161 6.24 17.62 -13.97
CA PRO A 161 4.83 17.91 -13.67
C PRO A 161 4.02 16.62 -13.51
N CYS A 162 3.33 16.48 -12.38
CA CYS A 162 2.54 15.29 -12.08
C CYS A 162 1.09 15.66 -11.78
N THR A 163 0.14 15.02 -12.48
CA THR A 163 -1.28 15.11 -12.16
C THR A 163 -1.74 13.80 -11.52
N ILE A 164 -2.36 13.87 -10.36
CA ILE A 164 -2.84 12.72 -9.61
C ILE A 164 -4.34 12.59 -9.79
N LEU A 165 -4.81 11.44 -10.26
CA LEU A 165 -6.23 11.16 -10.48
C LEU A 165 -6.69 10.06 -9.53
N ARG A 166 -7.54 10.40 -8.54
CA ARG A 166 -8.13 9.45 -7.61
C ARG A 166 -9.42 8.89 -8.20
N PHE A 167 -9.34 7.68 -8.70
CA PHE A 167 -10.45 7.01 -9.37
C PHE A 167 -11.50 6.49 -8.39
N GLY A 168 -12.79 6.69 -8.73
CA GLY A 168 -13.90 5.92 -8.20
C GLY A 168 -13.79 4.45 -8.57
N ILE A 169 -14.84 3.67 -8.34
CA ILE A 169 -14.87 2.25 -8.70
C ILE A 169 -15.27 2.11 -10.17
N PRO A 170 -14.33 1.83 -11.09
CA PRO A 170 -14.62 1.75 -12.51
C PRO A 170 -15.42 0.49 -12.85
N TYR A 171 -16.36 0.61 -13.77
CA TYR A 171 -17.13 -0.49 -14.32
C TYR A 171 -17.46 -0.26 -15.79
N GLY A 172 -17.72 -1.33 -16.54
CA GLY A 172 -18.09 -1.25 -17.95
C GLY A 172 -17.45 -2.38 -18.78
N PRO A 173 -17.46 -2.29 -20.11
CA PRO A 173 -16.81 -3.22 -21.01
C PRO A 173 -15.34 -3.49 -20.63
N ARG A 174 -14.84 -4.68 -20.93
CA ARG A 174 -13.46 -5.11 -20.60
C ARG A 174 -13.16 -5.19 -19.09
N ALA A 175 -14.17 -4.99 -18.20
CA ALA A 175 -13.97 -5.14 -16.77
C ALA A 175 -13.68 -6.60 -16.40
N ARG A 176 -12.78 -6.81 -15.44
CA ARG A 176 -12.42 -8.15 -14.98
C ARG A 176 -13.65 -8.90 -14.42
N PRO A 177 -13.77 -10.20 -14.69
CA PRO A 177 -14.94 -11.01 -14.31
C PRO A 177 -15.22 -11.06 -12.80
N ALA A 178 -14.20 -10.87 -11.97
CA ALA A 178 -14.29 -10.92 -10.51
C ALA A 178 -14.83 -9.62 -9.85
N ALA A 179 -15.07 -8.56 -10.62
CA ALA A 179 -15.67 -7.33 -10.08
C ALA A 179 -17.19 -7.50 -9.84
N VAL A 180 -17.76 -6.73 -8.90
CA VAL A 180 -19.14 -6.92 -8.42
C VAL A 180 -20.19 -6.78 -9.54
N ILE A 181 -20.06 -5.78 -10.43
CA ILE A 181 -21.02 -5.57 -11.53
C ILE A 181 -20.93 -6.74 -12.54
N PRO A 182 -19.74 -7.14 -13.04
CA PRO A 182 -19.59 -8.36 -13.82
C PRO A 182 -20.16 -9.61 -13.19
N ILE A 183 -19.94 -9.83 -11.89
CA ILE A 183 -20.50 -10.99 -11.16
C ILE A 183 -22.02 -10.96 -11.17
N PHE A 184 -22.62 -9.81 -10.83
CA PHE A 184 -24.09 -9.68 -10.76
C PHE A 184 -24.73 -9.86 -12.15
N VAL A 185 -24.18 -9.21 -13.18
CA VAL A 185 -24.70 -9.34 -14.55
C VAL A 185 -24.59 -10.78 -15.05
N ARG A 186 -23.45 -11.44 -14.90
CA ARG A 186 -23.27 -12.84 -15.34
C ARG A 186 -24.20 -13.79 -14.62
N LYS A 187 -24.36 -13.65 -13.29
CA LYS A 187 -25.31 -14.44 -12.51
C LYS A 187 -26.75 -14.22 -12.99
N ALA A 188 -27.15 -12.97 -13.14
CA ALA A 188 -28.48 -12.62 -13.60
C ALA A 188 -28.78 -13.22 -14.98
N LEU A 189 -27.86 -13.11 -15.94
CA LEU A 189 -28.00 -13.68 -17.28
C LEU A 189 -28.05 -15.22 -17.28
N ALA A 190 -27.39 -15.85 -16.28
CA ALA A 190 -27.47 -17.31 -16.08
C ALA A 190 -28.74 -17.76 -15.34
N GLY A 191 -29.55 -16.85 -14.82
CA GLY A 191 -30.71 -17.17 -13.97
C GLY A 191 -30.33 -17.51 -12.53
N ASP A 192 -29.10 -17.26 -12.13
CA ASP A 192 -28.59 -17.52 -10.77
C ASP A 192 -28.92 -16.36 -9.83
N ALA A 193 -29.17 -16.67 -8.54
CA ALA A 193 -29.46 -15.67 -7.53
C ALA A 193 -28.32 -14.66 -7.32
N LEU A 194 -28.64 -13.37 -7.19
CA LEU A 194 -27.70 -12.31 -6.84
C LEU A 194 -27.41 -12.37 -5.34
N THR A 195 -26.19 -12.65 -4.98
CA THR A 195 -25.78 -12.82 -3.58
C THR A 195 -25.19 -11.53 -3.01
N ILE A 196 -25.83 -10.97 -1.99
CA ILE A 196 -25.39 -9.76 -1.27
C ILE A 196 -24.82 -10.18 0.10
N ALA A 197 -23.61 -9.75 0.41
CA ALA A 197 -23.01 -9.92 1.73
C ALA A 197 -23.46 -8.79 2.65
N GLY A 198 -23.97 -9.12 3.85
CA GLY A 198 -24.56 -8.17 4.79
C GLY A 198 -25.96 -7.72 4.38
N ASP A 199 -26.33 -6.50 4.75
CA ASP A 199 -27.64 -5.89 4.43
C ASP A 199 -27.68 -5.19 3.07
N GLY A 200 -26.53 -5.09 2.39
CA GLY A 200 -26.38 -4.44 1.09
C GLY A 200 -26.42 -2.91 1.13
N LEU A 201 -26.39 -2.28 2.33
CA LEU A 201 -26.43 -0.82 2.48
C LEU A 201 -25.08 -0.14 2.27
N GLN A 202 -23.98 -0.92 2.17
CA GLN A 202 -22.67 -0.37 1.87
C GLN A 202 -22.66 0.38 0.55
N GLY A 203 -22.40 1.69 0.63
CA GLY A 203 -22.36 2.60 -0.51
C GLY A 203 -21.08 2.50 -1.32
N ARG A 204 -21.20 2.69 -2.63
CA ARG A 204 -20.07 2.70 -3.57
C ARG A 204 -20.21 3.82 -4.58
N ARG A 205 -19.08 4.40 -4.98
CA ARG A 205 -19.03 5.44 -6.03
C ARG A 205 -18.55 4.81 -7.33
N PHE A 206 -19.49 4.25 -8.06
CA PHE A 206 -19.21 3.66 -9.37
C PHE A 206 -19.04 4.75 -10.42
N VAL A 207 -18.05 4.59 -11.30
CA VAL A 207 -17.82 5.46 -12.45
C VAL A 207 -17.75 4.62 -13.72
N TYR A 208 -18.49 5.01 -14.74
CA TYR A 208 -18.46 4.30 -16.02
C TYR A 208 -17.08 4.48 -16.66
N VAL A 209 -16.49 3.40 -17.18
CA VAL A 209 -15.09 3.39 -17.58
C VAL A 209 -14.76 4.36 -18.70
N GLU A 210 -15.70 4.61 -19.63
CA GLU A 210 -15.51 5.58 -20.73
C GLU A 210 -15.53 7.02 -20.20
N ASP A 211 -16.40 7.34 -19.22
CA ASP A 211 -16.38 8.65 -18.54
C ASP A 211 -15.05 8.83 -17.78
N LEU A 212 -14.59 7.78 -17.10
CA LEU A 212 -13.30 7.82 -16.41
C LEU A 212 -12.14 8.06 -17.39
N ALA A 213 -12.11 7.32 -18.50
CA ALA A 213 -11.09 7.47 -19.54
C ALA A 213 -11.09 8.88 -20.16
N GLU A 214 -12.27 9.47 -20.38
CA GLU A 214 -12.40 10.87 -20.80
C GLU A 214 -11.74 11.82 -19.78
N GLY A 215 -11.99 11.63 -18.50
CA GLY A 215 -11.37 12.44 -17.43
C GLY A 215 -9.85 12.32 -17.40
N VAL A 216 -9.32 11.12 -17.65
CA VAL A 216 -7.88 10.91 -17.76
C VAL A 216 -7.27 11.69 -18.94
N VAL A 217 -7.94 11.67 -20.10
CA VAL A 217 -7.48 12.41 -21.28
C VAL A 217 -7.60 13.92 -21.09
N LYS A 218 -8.67 14.41 -20.48
CA LYS A 218 -8.82 15.84 -20.13
C LYS A 218 -7.72 16.34 -19.18
N ALA A 219 -7.19 15.48 -18.33
CA ALA A 219 -6.07 15.82 -17.44
C ALA A 219 -4.73 16.01 -18.19
N LEU A 220 -4.68 15.78 -19.50
CA LEU A 220 -3.53 16.16 -20.33
C LEU A 220 -3.45 17.67 -20.59
N ASP A 221 -4.45 18.46 -20.19
CA ASP A 221 -4.39 19.91 -20.27
C ASP A 221 -3.35 20.48 -19.29
N HIS A 222 -2.61 21.51 -19.72
CA HIS A 222 -1.57 22.15 -18.91
C HIS A 222 -2.10 22.80 -17.63
N GLY A 223 -3.38 23.16 -17.57
CA GLY A 223 -4.01 23.62 -16.35
C GLY A 223 -4.07 22.59 -15.22
N ALA A 224 -3.88 21.30 -15.54
CA ALA A 224 -3.91 20.19 -14.59
C ALA A 224 -2.55 19.86 -13.95
N ASP A 225 -1.45 20.53 -14.31
CA ASP A 225 -0.11 20.27 -13.78
C ASP A 225 -0.06 20.42 -12.26
N ASN A 226 0.54 19.40 -11.60
CA ASN A 226 0.72 19.36 -10.15
C ASN A 226 -0.59 19.47 -9.35
N ARG A 227 -1.69 18.97 -9.92
CA ARG A 227 -3.02 18.94 -9.32
C ARG A 227 -3.44 17.52 -8.94
N VAL A 228 -4.36 17.45 -7.99
CA VAL A 228 -5.06 16.23 -7.62
C VAL A 228 -6.52 16.39 -8.01
N TYR A 229 -7.12 15.38 -8.63
CA TYR A 229 -8.53 15.34 -8.99
C TYR A 229 -9.20 14.04 -8.58
N ASN A 230 -10.39 14.12 -8.02
CA ASN A 230 -11.26 12.97 -7.84
C ASN A 230 -12.04 12.74 -9.15
N LEU A 231 -11.90 11.56 -9.72
CA LEU A 231 -12.71 11.11 -10.86
C LEU A 231 -13.66 10.01 -10.38
N ALA A 232 -14.75 10.43 -9.76
CA ALA A 232 -15.78 9.55 -9.20
C ALA A 232 -17.17 10.09 -9.50
N SER A 233 -18.18 9.23 -9.49
CA SER A 233 -19.58 9.70 -9.60
C SER A 233 -19.97 10.46 -8.33
N ASP A 234 -20.78 11.50 -8.48
CA ASP A 234 -21.39 12.22 -7.36
C ASP A 234 -22.50 11.41 -6.67
N THR A 235 -22.95 10.34 -7.31
CA THR A 235 -23.99 9.46 -6.78
C THR A 235 -23.35 8.27 -6.04
N THR A 236 -23.71 8.11 -4.77
CA THR A 236 -23.43 6.89 -4.01
C THR A 236 -24.51 5.86 -4.33
N VAL A 237 -24.11 4.66 -4.71
CA VAL A 237 -24.98 3.53 -5.01
C VAL A 237 -24.71 2.42 -4.01
N THR A 238 -25.74 1.92 -3.34
CA THR A 238 -25.64 0.76 -2.45
C THR A 238 -25.53 -0.54 -3.26
N ILE A 239 -24.96 -1.59 -2.66
CA ILE A 239 -24.91 -2.91 -3.32
C ILE A 239 -26.30 -3.46 -3.56
N ARG A 240 -27.28 -3.11 -2.70
CA ARG A 240 -28.70 -3.43 -2.89
C ARG A 240 -29.25 -2.75 -4.14
N GLU A 241 -29.11 -1.43 -4.29
CA GLU A 241 -29.55 -0.69 -5.47
C GLU A 241 -28.89 -1.18 -6.75
N LEU A 242 -27.62 -1.59 -6.69
CA LEU A 242 -26.95 -2.23 -7.81
C LEU A 242 -27.63 -3.56 -8.19
N ALA A 243 -27.92 -4.43 -7.21
CA ALA A 243 -28.59 -5.70 -7.46
C ALA A 243 -30.00 -5.48 -8.05
N GLU A 244 -30.77 -4.56 -7.49
CA GLU A 244 -32.10 -4.17 -7.98
C GLU A 244 -32.02 -3.59 -9.41
N THR A 245 -30.98 -2.80 -9.71
CA THR A 245 -30.74 -2.27 -11.07
C THR A 245 -30.50 -3.41 -12.07
N VAL A 246 -29.65 -4.38 -11.72
CA VAL A 246 -29.38 -5.56 -12.57
C VAL A 246 -30.63 -6.40 -12.73
N GLN A 247 -31.34 -6.69 -11.63
CA GLN A 247 -32.61 -7.42 -11.65
C GLN A 247 -33.63 -6.73 -12.57
N GLY A 248 -33.78 -5.41 -12.46
CA GLY A 248 -34.74 -4.63 -13.30
C GLY A 248 -34.32 -4.52 -14.79
N LEU A 249 -33.14 -4.96 -15.17
CA LEU A 249 -32.66 -5.04 -16.57
C LEU A 249 -32.81 -6.45 -17.16
N VAL A 250 -32.68 -7.49 -16.34
CA VAL A 250 -32.69 -8.91 -16.79
C VAL A 250 -34.06 -9.55 -16.59
N GLY A 251 -34.79 -9.20 -15.53
CA GLY A 251 -36.09 -9.80 -15.17
C GLY A 251 -36.01 -10.57 -13.85
N ASP A 252 -36.83 -11.62 -13.70
CA ASP A 252 -37.04 -12.38 -12.46
C ASP A 252 -35.77 -13.13 -12.03
N VAL A 253 -34.91 -12.47 -11.27
CA VAL A 253 -33.71 -13.02 -10.64
C VAL A 253 -33.82 -12.82 -9.13
N GLU A 254 -33.61 -13.84 -8.35
CA GLU A 254 -33.66 -13.77 -6.89
C GLU A 254 -32.49 -12.96 -6.32
N ILE A 255 -32.75 -12.15 -5.27
CA ILE A 255 -31.71 -11.47 -4.49
C ILE A 255 -31.62 -12.17 -3.12
N VAL A 256 -30.44 -12.73 -2.80
CA VAL A 256 -30.21 -13.50 -1.58
C VAL A 256 -29.15 -12.80 -0.71
N TYR A 257 -29.43 -12.71 0.58
CA TYR A 257 -28.51 -12.11 1.55
C TYR A 257 -27.71 -13.18 2.29
N THR A 258 -26.42 -12.92 2.48
CA THR A 258 -25.48 -13.79 3.22
C THR A 258 -24.82 -13.01 4.35
N PRO A 259 -24.19 -13.69 5.34
CA PRO A 259 -23.48 -12.98 6.40
C PRO A 259 -22.48 -11.94 5.86
N GLY A 260 -22.43 -10.78 6.51
CA GLY A 260 -21.55 -9.68 6.12
C GLY A 260 -20.06 -10.02 6.21
N ARG A 261 -19.23 -9.30 5.45
CA ARG A 261 -17.75 -9.40 5.51
C ARG A 261 -17.20 -8.35 6.46
N ASN A 262 -16.19 -8.69 7.26
CA ASN A 262 -15.49 -7.72 8.09
C ASN A 262 -14.64 -6.80 7.21
N GLY A 263 -14.71 -5.48 7.46
CA GLY A 263 -13.87 -4.49 6.78
C GLY A 263 -14.49 -3.83 5.54
N ASP A 264 -15.80 -3.94 5.34
CA ASP A 264 -16.49 -3.15 4.32
C ASP A 264 -16.42 -1.65 4.69
N PHE A 265 -16.06 -0.84 3.69
CA PHE A 265 -15.94 0.61 3.83
C PHE A 265 -17.34 1.26 3.70
N ASP A 266 -17.75 2.01 4.71
CA ASP A 266 -18.91 2.88 4.61
C ASP A 266 -18.55 4.08 3.72
N GLY A 267 -19.15 4.15 2.54
CA GLY A 267 -18.82 5.12 1.51
C GLY A 267 -19.00 6.57 1.99
N ALA A 268 -17.87 7.29 2.15
CA ALA A 268 -17.92 8.73 2.36
C ALA A 268 -18.44 9.46 1.12
N GLU A 269 -19.02 10.62 1.33
CA GLU A 269 -19.41 11.51 0.24
C GLU A 269 -18.16 12.18 -0.34
N ILE A 270 -17.75 11.79 -1.56
CA ILE A 270 -16.55 12.29 -2.23
C ILE A 270 -16.99 13.25 -3.34
N SER A 271 -16.44 14.46 -3.32
CA SER A 271 -16.71 15.50 -4.34
C SER A 271 -15.75 15.37 -5.52
N SER A 272 -16.27 15.46 -6.73
CA SER A 272 -15.53 15.62 -7.98
C SER A 272 -15.65 17.06 -8.55
N SER A 273 -16.10 18.01 -7.74
CA SER A 273 -16.36 19.39 -8.18
C SER A 273 -15.12 20.11 -8.70
N ARG A 274 -13.91 19.71 -8.26
CA ARG A 274 -12.66 20.25 -8.81
C ARG A 274 -12.46 19.81 -10.25
N ALA A 275 -12.67 18.54 -10.57
CA ALA A 275 -12.60 18.03 -11.93
C ALA A 275 -13.65 18.68 -12.84
N GLU A 276 -14.85 18.94 -12.33
CA GLU A 276 -15.88 19.67 -13.08
C GLU A 276 -15.45 21.09 -13.43
N ARG A 277 -14.96 21.87 -12.45
CA ARG A 277 -14.56 23.26 -12.66
C ARG A 277 -13.30 23.43 -13.51
N GLU A 278 -12.31 22.59 -13.29
CA GLU A 278 -10.96 22.79 -13.85
C GLU A 278 -10.74 21.97 -15.12
N LEU A 279 -11.34 20.78 -15.24
CA LEU A 279 -11.22 19.89 -16.41
C LEU A 279 -12.49 19.87 -17.27
N GLY A 280 -13.60 20.46 -16.81
CA GLY A 280 -14.91 20.33 -17.46
C GLY A 280 -15.36 18.87 -17.52
N TRP A 281 -15.06 18.09 -16.48
CA TRP A 281 -15.37 16.66 -16.43
C TRP A 281 -16.41 16.34 -15.35
N THR A 282 -17.37 15.50 -15.73
CA THR A 282 -18.35 14.90 -14.81
C THR A 282 -18.60 13.45 -15.22
N ALA A 283 -18.92 12.59 -14.25
CA ALA A 283 -19.37 11.22 -14.52
C ALA A 283 -20.80 11.27 -15.09
N SER A 284 -20.94 11.30 -16.39
CA SER A 284 -22.20 11.58 -17.11
C SER A 284 -23.09 10.36 -17.32
N THR A 285 -22.53 9.14 -17.25
CA THR A 285 -23.27 7.90 -17.53
C THR A 285 -23.98 7.39 -16.28
N PRO A 286 -25.35 7.39 -16.26
CA PRO A 286 -26.10 6.82 -15.14
C PRO A 286 -25.82 5.32 -14.99
N LEU A 287 -25.83 4.80 -13.74
CA LEU A 287 -25.53 3.39 -13.44
C LEU A 287 -26.33 2.43 -14.31
N ARG A 288 -27.65 2.61 -14.40
CA ARG A 288 -28.53 1.74 -15.19
C ARG A 288 -28.12 1.69 -16.66
N GLU A 289 -27.74 2.81 -17.24
CA GLU A 289 -27.27 2.89 -18.63
C GLU A 289 -25.92 2.22 -18.81
N GLY A 290 -24.97 2.48 -17.91
CA GLY A 290 -23.65 1.84 -17.98
C GLY A 290 -23.73 0.31 -17.80
N VAL A 291 -24.58 -0.18 -16.89
CA VAL A 291 -24.84 -1.63 -16.74
C VAL A 291 -25.47 -2.19 -18.02
N ARG A 292 -26.42 -1.50 -18.63
CA ARG A 292 -27.03 -1.91 -19.89
C ARG A 292 -25.99 -2.01 -21.04
N ARG A 293 -25.10 -1.02 -21.17
CA ARG A 293 -24.01 -1.04 -22.14
C ARG A 293 -23.05 -2.22 -21.90
N TYR A 294 -22.71 -2.47 -20.62
CA TYR A 294 -21.89 -3.63 -20.25
C TYR A 294 -22.55 -4.95 -20.66
N MET A 295 -23.87 -5.10 -20.42
CA MET A 295 -24.62 -6.30 -20.83
C MET A 295 -24.64 -6.47 -22.34
N THR A 296 -24.85 -5.38 -23.11
CA THR A 296 -24.82 -5.41 -24.57
C THR A 296 -23.45 -5.85 -25.09
N TRP A 297 -22.38 -5.27 -24.53
CA TRP A 297 -21.01 -5.68 -24.86
C TRP A 297 -20.76 -7.17 -24.54
N LEU A 298 -21.14 -7.64 -23.37
CA LEU A 298 -20.98 -9.03 -22.96
C LEU A 298 -21.73 -9.99 -23.91
N SER A 299 -22.91 -9.60 -24.37
CA SER A 299 -23.70 -10.40 -25.32
C SER A 299 -23.10 -10.45 -26.75
N ALA A 300 -22.42 -9.37 -27.15
CA ALA A 300 -21.73 -9.31 -28.43
C ALA A 300 -20.40 -10.05 -28.43
N ASP A 301 -19.72 -10.09 -27.26
CA ASP A 301 -18.41 -10.71 -27.04
C ASP A 301 -18.51 -12.23 -26.75
N THR A 302 -19.73 -12.82 -26.77
CA THR A 302 -19.96 -14.26 -26.68
C THR A 302 -19.55 -15.03 -27.95
N GLN A 303 -18.40 -14.73 -28.52
CA GLN A 303 -17.60 -15.75 -29.20
C GLN A 303 -16.87 -16.57 -28.13
N PRO A 304 -16.75 -17.92 -28.29
CA PRO A 304 -16.14 -18.75 -27.26
C PRO A 304 -14.74 -18.22 -26.96
N GLU A 305 -14.54 -17.71 -25.74
CA GLU A 305 -13.19 -17.47 -25.25
C GLU A 305 -12.37 -18.73 -25.54
N PRO A 306 -11.21 -18.63 -26.22
CA PRO A 306 -10.26 -19.71 -26.12
C PRO A 306 -9.98 -19.84 -24.63
N VAL A 307 -10.33 -20.98 -24.05
CA VAL A 307 -9.98 -21.35 -22.68
C VAL A 307 -8.54 -20.95 -22.52
N ALA A 308 -8.29 -19.90 -21.73
CA ALA A 308 -6.94 -19.44 -21.47
C ALA A 308 -6.22 -20.66 -20.92
N ALA A 309 -5.39 -21.27 -21.75
CA ALA A 309 -4.41 -22.22 -21.28
C ALA A 309 -3.70 -21.54 -20.10
N PRO A 310 -3.46 -22.20 -18.99
CA PRO A 310 -2.75 -21.62 -17.88
C PRO A 310 -1.51 -20.95 -18.47
N VAL A 311 -1.40 -19.62 -18.30
CA VAL A 311 -0.26 -18.85 -18.80
C VAL A 311 0.97 -19.59 -18.27
N PRO A 312 1.80 -20.20 -19.12
CA PRO A 312 3.04 -20.79 -18.64
C PRO A 312 3.80 -19.62 -18.00
N ALA A 313 4.14 -19.78 -16.73
CA ALA A 313 5.05 -18.84 -16.08
C ALA A 313 6.16 -18.52 -17.09
N PRO A 314 6.52 -17.24 -17.31
CA PRO A 314 7.52 -16.88 -18.31
C PRO A 314 8.69 -17.82 -18.17
N ALA A 315 9.07 -18.50 -19.24
CA ALA A 315 10.11 -19.49 -19.22
C ALA A 315 11.34 -18.81 -18.62
N ALA A 316 11.64 -19.16 -17.39
CA ALA A 316 12.84 -18.71 -16.74
C ALA A 316 13.98 -19.05 -17.70
N ALA A 317 14.62 -18.02 -18.24
CA ALA A 317 15.84 -18.21 -19.00
C ALA A 317 16.70 -19.15 -18.15
N ALA A 318 17.16 -20.24 -18.75
CA ALA A 318 17.83 -21.33 -18.09
C ALA A 318 18.94 -20.77 -17.18
N MET A 319 18.60 -20.58 -15.92
CA MET A 319 19.61 -20.32 -14.89
C MET A 319 20.44 -21.60 -14.75
N PRO A 320 21.78 -21.51 -14.65
CA PRO A 320 22.60 -22.66 -14.38
C PRO A 320 22.10 -23.34 -13.11
N GLU A 321 22.00 -24.65 -13.14
CA GLU A 321 21.50 -25.53 -12.08
C GLU A 321 22.04 -25.08 -10.72
N PRO A 322 21.17 -24.67 -9.77
CA PRO A 322 21.67 -24.24 -8.47
C PRO A 322 22.23 -25.45 -7.75
N ALA A 323 23.50 -25.37 -7.38
CA ALA A 323 24.11 -26.32 -6.45
C ALA A 323 23.14 -26.57 -5.29
N ARG A 324 22.86 -27.83 -4.95
CA ARG A 324 21.94 -28.30 -3.90
C ARG A 324 22.03 -27.44 -2.65
N VAL A 325 21.20 -26.39 -2.58
CA VAL A 325 21.02 -25.60 -1.37
C VAL A 325 20.13 -26.42 -0.45
N LYS A 326 20.69 -26.85 0.67
CA LYS A 326 19.94 -27.44 1.79
C LYS A 326 18.71 -26.56 2.04
N ARG A 327 17.52 -27.18 2.08
CA ARG A 327 16.23 -26.55 2.36
C ARG A 327 16.41 -25.49 3.44
N ARG A 328 16.41 -24.21 3.05
CA ARG A 328 16.19 -23.11 3.98
C ARG A 328 14.76 -23.23 4.46
N ARG A 329 14.61 -23.35 5.76
CA ARG A 329 13.31 -23.21 6.44
C ARG A 329 12.65 -21.95 5.92
N SER A 330 11.36 -22.04 5.57
CA SER A 330 10.52 -20.92 5.18
C SER A 330 10.71 -19.79 6.19
N PHE A 331 11.32 -18.71 5.73
CA PHE A 331 11.40 -17.50 6.50
C PHE A 331 10.01 -16.84 6.39
N LYS A 332 9.20 -16.97 7.42
CA LYS A 332 8.06 -16.07 7.61
C LYS A 332 8.67 -14.71 7.98
N PRO A 333 8.51 -13.65 7.19
CA PRO A 333 8.87 -12.33 7.64
C PRO A 333 7.82 -11.91 8.67
N SER A 334 8.08 -12.21 9.96
CA SER A 334 7.49 -11.41 11.00
C SER A 334 8.28 -10.10 11.00
N LEU A 335 7.63 -8.96 10.94
CA LEU A 335 8.15 -7.69 11.47
C LEU A 335 8.28 -7.87 13.00
N GLY A 336 8.88 -8.97 13.39
CA GLY A 336 9.19 -9.39 14.73
C GLY A 336 10.68 -9.42 14.83
N TRP A 337 11.18 -9.00 15.93
CA TRP A 337 12.53 -9.22 16.41
C TRP A 337 12.92 -10.68 16.13
N PRO A 338 14.14 -10.97 15.67
CA PRO A 338 14.52 -12.33 15.35
C PRO A 338 14.21 -13.24 16.52
N SER A 339 13.58 -14.38 16.24
CA SER A 339 13.26 -15.44 17.20
C SER A 339 14.52 -15.97 17.86
N GLY A 340 15.02 -15.24 18.80
CA GLY A 340 16.16 -15.54 19.65
C GLY A 340 15.72 -15.59 21.11
N ILE A 341 16.66 -15.50 22.06
CA ILE A 341 16.45 -15.59 23.51
C ILE A 341 15.33 -14.65 24.02
N PHE A 342 15.02 -13.57 23.30
CA PHE A 342 14.04 -12.54 23.67
C PHE A 342 12.79 -12.46 22.77
N GLY A 343 12.55 -13.41 21.93
CA GLY A 343 11.32 -13.71 21.19
C GLY A 343 10.64 -12.60 20.41
N ASP A 344 10.25 -11.51 21.01
CA ASP A 344 9.54 -10.39 20.39
C ASP A 344 9.74 -9.06 21.15
N GLY A 345 9.51 -7.94 20.47
CA GLY A 345 9.65 -6.60 21.03
C GLY A 345 8.84 -6.33 22.32
N PRO A 346 7.57 -6.79 22.42
CA PRO A 346 6.78 -6.66 23.64
C PRO A 346 7.41 -7.33 24.87
N THR A 347 8.01 -8.52 24.72
CA THR A 347 8.67 -9.24 25.83
C THR A 347 9.88 -8.47 26.35
N VAL A 348 10.68 -7.93 25.42
CA VAL A 348 11.86 -7.13 25.74
C VAL A 348 11.45 -5.82 26.42
N GLY A 349 10.46 -5.13 25.86
CA GLY A 349 9.93 -3.88 26.45
C GLY A 349 9.38 -4.09 27.87
N PHE A 350 8.64 -5.17 28.10
CA PHE A 350 8.10 -5.50 29.42
C PHE A 350 9.20 -5.82 30.44
N ALA A 351 10.21 -6.59 30.04
CA ALA A 351 11.36 -6.90 30.91
C ALA A 351 12.13 -5.63 31.29
N CYS A 352 12.36 -4.71 30.34
CA CYS A 352 13.00 -3.42 30.60
C CYS A 352 12.17 -2.55 31.55
N ALA A 353 10.85 -2.48 31.35
CA ALA A 353 9.96 -1.69 32.18
C ALA A 353 9.94 -2.20 33.63
N ILE A 354 9.85 -3.51 33.84
CA ILE A 354 9.87 -4.12 35.18
C ILE A 354 11.21 -3.84 35.87
N ALA A 355 12.33 -4.09 35.19
CA ALA A 355 13.66 -3.86 35.74
C ALA A 355 13.87 -2.40 36.13
N THR A 356 13.45 -1.46 35.32
CA THR A 356 13.54 -0.02 35.57
C THR A 356 12.68 0.35 36.76
N LEU A 357 11.44 -0.13 36.85
CA LEU A 357 10.53 0.14 37.96
C LEU A 357 11.08 -0.40 39.30
N ILE A 358 11.55 -1.65 39.32
CA ILE A 358 12.12 -2.27 40.51
C ILE A 358 13.36 -1.48 40.99
N THR A 359 14.27 -1.17 40.06
CA THR A 359 15.50 -0.44 40.39
C THR A 359 15.20 0.96 40.89
N TYR A 360 14.21 1.65 40.30
CA TYR A 360 13.77 2.97 40.72
C TYR A 360 13.14 2.95 42.13
N VAL A 361 12.28 1.96 42.42
CA VAL A 361 11.67 1.80 43.77
C VAL A 361 12.72 1.49 44.81
N ILE A 362 13.75 0.68 44.49
CA ILE A 362 14.86 0.42 45.41
C ILE A 362 15.63 1.71 45.66
N ALA A 363 15.94 2.49 44.61
CA ALA A 363 16.64 3.77 44.73
C ALA A 363 15.88 4.76 45.63
N LEU A 364 14.56 4.90 45.43
CA LEU A 364 13.72 5.77 46.29
C LEU A 364 13.72 5.36 47.76
N ARG A 365 13.92 4.09 48.08
CA ARG A 365 13.98 3.58 49.46
C ARG A 365 15.38 3.66 50.05
N THR A 366 16.39 3.98 49.29
CA THR A 366 17.79 4.02 49.73
C THR A 366 18.08 5.42 50.34
N ARG A 367 18.08 5.53 51.65
CA ARG A 367 18.27 6.81 52.35
C ARG A 367 19.59 7.55 52.10
N SER A 368 20.51 6.93 51.34
CA SER A 368 21.83 7.51 50.96
C SER A 368 21.86 8.18 49.60
N LEU A 369 20.75 8.14 48.84
CA LEU A 369 20.64 8.74 47.50
C LEU A 369 19.71 9.97 47.57
N ASP A 370 20.14 11.07 46.96
CA ASP A 370 19.29 12.22 46.70
C ASP A 370 18.39 12.01 45.47
N ASP A 371 17.44 12.93 45.24
CA ASP A 371 16.51 12.84 44.11
C ASP A 371 17.24 12.80 42.76
N ALA A 372 18.31 13.57 42.58
CA ALA A 372 19.10 13.61 41.37
C ALA A 372 19.82 12.26 41.12
N GLN A 373 20.32 11.61 42.15
CA GLN A 373 20.94 10.29 42.07
C GLN A 373 19.92 9.20 41.76
N THR A 374 18.71 9.32 42.30
CA THR A 374 17.59 8.40 42.05
C THR A 374 17.16 8.46 40.56
N HIS A 375 17.03 9.67 40.00
CA HIS A 375 16.73 9.84 38.56
C HIS A 375 17.87 9.29 37.69
N ALA A 376 19.13 9.49 38.06
CA ALA A 376 20.27 8.95 37.34
C ALA A 376 20.31 7.41 37.34
N VAL A 377 19.91 6.73 38.42
CA VAL A 377 19.74 5.27 38.48
C VAL A 377 18.75 4.79 37.45
N GLY A 378 17.57 5.43 37.39
CA GLY A 378 16.54 5.06 36.40
C GLY A 378 17.04 5.16 35.00
N LEU A 379 17.61 6.31 34.58
CA LEU A 379 18.12 6.55 33.25
C LEU A 379 19.27 5.60 32.89
N THR A 380 20.23 5.38 33.79
CA THR A 380 21.35 4.47 33.58
C THR A 380 20.87 3.04 33.37
N THR A 381 19.89 2.59 34.15
CA THR A 381 19.31 1.24 34.01
C THR A 381 18.66 1.06 32.63
N VAL A 382 17.89 2.05 32.16
CA VAL A 382 17.28 1.99 30.82
C VAL A 382 18.34 1.88 29.72
N VAL A 383 19.37 2.74 29.76
CA VAL A 383 20.42 2.78 28.72
C VAL A 383 21.23 1.49 28.70
N LEU A 384 21.67 0.99 29.85
CA LEU A 384 22.44 -0.25 29.93
C LEU A 384 21.61 -1.47 29.54
N THR A 385 20.33 -1.52 29.92
CA THR A 385 19.42 -2.62 29.54
C THR A 385 19.21 -2.64 28.05
N LEU A 386 18.89 -1.50 27.42
CA LEU A 386 18.71 -1.41 25.97
C LEU A 386 19.99 -1.75 25.21
N GLY A 387 21.14 -1.25 25.65
CA GLY A 387 22.44 -1.57 25.05
C GLY A 387 22.79 -3.05 25.14
N GLY A 388 22.58 -3.66 26.32
CA GLY A 388 22.81 -5.09 26.52
C GLY A 388 21.92 -5.98 25.66
N LEU A 389 20.64 -5.62 25.56
CA LEU A 389 19.66 -6.33 24.70
C LEU A 389 20.02 -6.20 23.21
N MET A 390 20.44 -5.02 22.76
CA MET A 390 20.91 -4.81 21.39
C MET A 390 22.14 -5.68 21.08
N LEU A 391 23.09 -5.79 21.99
CA LEU A 391 24.27 -6.65 21.79
C LEU A 391 23.90 -8.13 21.73
N LEU A 392 22.99 -8.60 22.57
CA LEU A 392 22.55 -9.99 22.58
C LEU A 392 21.75 -10.37 21.32
N GLN A 393 20.99 -9.43 20.75
CA GLN A 393 20.23 -9.67 19.50
C GLN A 393 21.12 -9.74 18.27
N THR A 394 22.30 -9.14 18.30
CA THR A 394 23.23 -9.07 17.16
C THR A 394 24.25 -10.22 17.14
N ALA A 395 24.03 -11.29 17.88
CA ALA A 395 24.95 -12.44 18.00
C ALA A 395 25.26 -13.18 16.69
N SER A 396 24.71 -12.79 15.54
CA SER A 396 25.18 -13.27 14.24
C SER A 396 26.32 -12.39 13.74
N VAL A 397 27.42 -13.00 13.31
CA VAL A 397 28.70 -12.35 12.94
C VAL A 397 28.56 -11.15 11.98
N ARG A 398 27.56 -11.15 11.10
CA ARG A 398 27.34 -10.06 10.12
C ARG A 398 26.59 -8.85 10.70
N ARG A 399 25.82 -9.02 11.76
CA ARG A 399 25.06 -7.97 12.44
C ARG A 399 25.73 -7.46 13.71
N PHE A 400 26.70 -8.19 14.24
CA PHE A 400 27.42 -7.85 15.45
C PHE A 400 28.07 -6.46 15.40
N ARG A 401 28.76 -6.15 14.28
CA ARG A 401 29.39 -4.81 14.12
C ARG A 401 28.37 -3.67 14.19
N MET A 402 27.18 -3.86 13.62
CA MET A 402 26.10 -2.85 13.63
C MET A 402 25.51 -2.70 15.05
N GLY A 403 25.32 -3.80 15.77
CA GLY A 403 24.85 -3.76 17.16
C GLY A 403 25.85 -3.10 18.10
N VAL A 404 27.13 -3.37 17.96
CA VAL A 404 28.20 -2.70 18.72
C VAL A 404 28.21 -1.19 18.42
N THR A 405 28.06 -0.81 17.16
CA THR A 405 28.00 0.61 16.78
C THR A 405 26.82 1.32 17.44
N TRP A 406 25.63 0.74 17.40
CA TRP A 406 24.44 1.32 18.06
C TRP A 406 24.58 1.37 19.58
N ALA A 407 25.13 0.34 20.21
CA ALA A 407 25.40 0.35 21.65
C ALA A 407 26.39 1.46 22.04
N LEU A 408 27.45 1.66 21.27
CA LEU A 408 28.40 2.74 21.48
C LEU A 408 27.77 4.13 21.28
N TRP A 409 26.88 4.30 20.29
CA TRP A 409 26.13 5.53 20.10
C TRP A 409 25.21 5.84 21.31
N LEU A 410 24.52 4.85 21.86
CA LEU A 410 23.68 5.02 23.05
C LEU A 410 24.51 5.43 24.27
N VAL A 411 25.68 4.81 24.46
CA VAL A 411 26.61 5.20 25.53
C VAL A 411 27.13 6.61 25.33
N ALA A 412 27.52 6.97 24.10
CA ALA A 412 27.99 8.33 23.80
C ALA A 412 26.87 9.38 24.01
N LEU A 413 25.65 9.09 23.60
CA LEU A 413 24.48 9.94 23.84
C LEU A 413 24.21 10.11 25.34
N TYR A 414 24.27 9.01 26.12
CA TYR A 414 24.09 9.05 27.56
C TYR A 414 25.16 9.90 28.25
N VAL A 415 26.46 9.69 27.92
CA VAL A 415 27.56 10.50 28.45
C VAL A 415 27.38 11.98 28.04
N GLY A 416 27.00 12.25 26.81
CA GLY A 416 26.71 13.62 26.34
C GLY A 416 25.60 14.29 27.14
N LEU A 417 24.47 13.60 27.38
CA LEU A 417 23.36 14.10 28.20
C LEU A 417 23.79 14.36 29.64
N MET A 418 24.63 13.50 30.22
CA MET A 418 25.14 13.65 31.60
C MET A 418 26.19 14.75 31.75
N THR A 419 26.87 15.15 30.66
CA THR A 419 27.89 16.22 30.70
C THR A 419 27.33 17.61 30.41
N LEU A 420 26.18 17.72 29.72
CA LEU A 420 25.56 19.00 29.41
C LEU A 420 24.97 19.65 30.67
N HIS A 421 25.45 20.85 31.02
CA HIS A 421 24.98 21.58 32.21
C HIS A 421 23.48 21.87 32.17
N TRP A 422 22.93 22.17 31.02
CA TRP A 422 21.50 22.43 30.80
C TRP A 422 20.62 21.20 31.08
N THR A 423 21.04 20.00 30.66
CA THR A 423 20.32 18.75 30.91
C THR A 423 20.35 18.37 32.38
N LYS A 424 21.46 18.60 33.07
CA LYS A 424 21.56 18.38 34.50
C LYS A 424 20.56 19.24 35.27
N GLN A 425 20.46 20.54 34.96
CA GLN A 425 19.51 21.45 35.62
C GLN A 425 18.05 21.12 35.29
N LYS A 426 17.74 20.78 34.04
CA LYS A 426 16.36 20.56 33.61
C LYS A 426 15.79 19.22 34.09
N PHE A 427 16.62 18.20 34.19
CA PHE A 427 16.22 16.84 34.60
C PHE A 427 16.72 16.42 35.97
N GLU A 428 17.28 17.35 36.74
CA GLU A 428 17.82 17.11 38.08
C GLU A 428 18.72 15.87 38.14
N LEU A 429 19.65 15.73 37.14
CA LEU A 429 20.52 14.57 37.02
C LEU A 429 21.85 14.81 37.74
N ALA A 430 22.28 13.82 38.54
CA ALA A 430 23.63 13.76 39.10
C ALA A 430 24.54 12.88 38.25
N VAL A 431 25.87 13.10 38.31
CA VAL A 431 26.84 12.21 37.70
C VAL A 431 26.75 10.84 38.40
N PRO A 432 26.59 9.72 37.66
CA PRO A 432 26.41 8.42 38.30
C PRO A 432 27.64 8.02 39.10
N GLY A 433 27.44 7.82 40.39
CA GLY A 433 28.44 7.26 41.29
C GLY A 433 28.47 5.74 41.25
N ILE A 434 29.41 5.14 42.00
CA ILE A 434 29.58 3.67 42.07
C ILE A 434 28.29 2.97 42.53
N HIS A 435 27.54 3.54 43.43
CA HIS A 435 26.26 2.97 43.93
C HIS A 435 25.18 2.98 42.84
N THR A 436 25.11 4.05 42.03
CA THR A 436 24.20 4.17 40.86
C THR A 436 24.50 3.10 39.84
N LEU A 437 25.77 2.87 39.53
CA LEU A 437 26.21 1.85 38.58
C LEU A 437 25.91 0.44 39.07
N ILE A 438 26.11 0.15 40.38
CA ILE A 438 25.78 -1.16 40.97
C ILE A 438 24.28 -1.43 40.92
N LEU A 439 23.45 -0.46 41.30
CA LEU A 439 21.98 -0.59 41.25
C LEU A 439 21.49 -0.77 39.80
N SER A 440 22.06 -0.04 38.85
CA SER A 440 21.72 -0.18 37.45
C SER A 440 22.12 -1.53 36.87
N ALA A 441 23.31 -2.06 37.24
CA ALA A 441 23.74 -3.39 36.86
C ALA A 441 22.83 -4.49 37.39
N PHE A 442 22.34 -4.33 38.62
CA PHE A 442 21.36 -5.23 39.24
C PHE A 442 20.02 -5.21 38.48
N GLY A 443 19.54 -4.03 38.05
CA GLY A 443 18.36 -3.89 37.21
C GLY A 443 18.50 -4.59 35.86
N VAL A 444 19.69 -4.51 35.23
CA VAL A 444 19.98 -5.23 33.99
C VAL A 444 19.89 -6.74 34.18
N LEU A 445 20.45 -7.27 35.30
CA LEU A 445 20.38 -8.70 35.59
C LEU A 445 18.93 -9.17 35.79
N ILE A 446 18.09 -8.37 36.48
CA ILE A 446 16.66 -8.67 36.60
C ILE A 446 15.98 -8.70 35.25
N ALA A 447 16.23 -7.72 34.37
CA ALA A 447 15.64 -7.70 33.02
C ALA A 447 16.01 -8.95 32.22
N LEU A 448 17.27 -9.38 32.27
CA LEU A 448 17.76 -10.57 31.60
C LEU A 448 17.11 -11.85 32.15
N ALA A 449 16.98 -11.96 33.47
CA ALA A 449 16.33 -13.10 34.13
C ALA A 449 14.83 -13.20 33.77
N VAL A 450 14.10 -12.08 33.78
CA VAL A 450 12.69 -12.03 33.39
C VAL A 450 12.53 -12.43 31.91
N ALA A 451 13.33 -11.85 31.02
CA ALA A 451 13.29 -12.17 29.59
C ALA A 451 13.61 -13.65 29.34
N TRP A 452 14.59 -14.21 30.03
CA TRP A 452 14.94 -15.64 29.96
C TRP A 452 13.79 -16.52 30.46
N GLY A 453 13.18 -16.17 31.60
CA GLY A 453 12.05 -16.92 32.17
C GLY A 453 10.84 -16.96 31.26
N ILE A 454 10.47 -15.81 30.64
CA ILE A 454 9.36 -15.75 29.66
C ILE A 454 9.66 -16.60 28.43
N THR A 455 10.90 -16.55 27.93
CA THR A 455 11.31 -17.31 26.75
C THR A 455 11.28 -18.83 27.02
N ARG A 456 11.73 -19.23 28.22
CA ARG A 456 11.71 -20.64 28.65
C ARG A 456 10.26 -21.13 28.78
N TRP A 457 9.39 -20.38 29.46
CA TRP A 457 7.98 -20.71 29.59
C TRP A 457 7.28 -20.88 28.25
N ARG A 458 7.54 -20.00 27.28
CA ARG A 458 7.00 -20.14 25.93
C ARG A 458 7.48 -21.39 25.21
N ARG A 459 8.75 -21.77 25.37
CA ARG A 459 9.28 -23.01 24.77
C ARG A 459 8.63 -24.25 25.35
N GLU A 460 8.37 -24.26 26.63
CA GLU A 460 7.71 -25.38 27.32
C GLU A 460 6.20 -25.46 26.98
N SER A 461 5.54 -24.33 26.71
CA SER A 461 4.13 -24.28 26.34
C SER A 461 3.86 -24.52 24.84
N THR A 462 4.89 -24.50 23.99
CA THR A 462 4.78 -24.78 22.55
C THR A 462 5.40 -26.11 22.13
N ALA A 463 5.82 -26.95 23.06
CA ALA A 463 6.20 -28.34 22.78
C ALA A 463 4.94 -29.10 22.35
N PRO A 464 4.89 -29.74 21.17
CA PRO A 464 3.75 -30.58 20.83
C PRO A 464 3.69 -31.76 21.81
N ASP A 465 2.48 -32.09 22.27
CA ASP A 465 2.18 -33.37 22.92
C ASP A 465 2.42 -34.52 21.90
N GLU A 466 3.67 -34.90 21.72
CA GLU A 466 4.03 -36.19 21.16
C GLU A 466 4.25 -37.14 22.34
N LEU A 467 3.15 -37.74 22.80
CA LEU A 467 3.08 -39.05 23.47
C LEU A 467 1.67 -39.24 24.03
N LEU A 468 0.75 -39.65 23.13
CA LEU A 468 -0.30 -40.65 23.45
C LEU A 468 -0.91 -41.15 22.13
#